data_53244446860e890c4ab5b20b9717adb7
#
_entry.id   53244446860e890c4ab5b20b9717adb7
#
_cell.length_a   1.000
_cell.length_b   1.000
_cell.length_c   1.000
_cell.angle_alpha   90.00
_cell.angle_beta   90.00
_cell.angle_gamma   90.00
#
_symmetry.space_group_name_H-M   'P 1'
#
loop_
_entity.id
_entity.type
_entity.pdbx_description
1 polymer ?
#
loop_
_entity_poly.entity_id
_entity_poly.type
_entity_poly.pdbx_seq_one_letter_code
_entity_poly.pdbx_strand_id
1 'polypeptide(L)'
;MMKQLSRLLRPVAAVLASGALALSLTSCASTSHAAEDGMVTYVEPNMFNNLYPPSGGYYPNGGVLNNITDRLLWQDPDTLELHPWIAEEMPKANKDNTEFTFKIRKGVTYSDGSRLDAANVKK
;
A
#
# COMPACT_ATOMS: atom_id res chain seq x y z
N MET A 1 51.39 32.64 35.54
CA MET A 1 49.96 32.90 35.75
C MET A 1 49.08 32.52 34.55
N MET A 2 49.59 32.38 33.31
CA MET A 2 48.87 32.04 32.09
C MET A 2 48.58 30.53 31.85
N LYS A 3 49.29 29.62 32.53
CA LYS A 3 49.12 28.16 32.32
C LYS A 3 47.92 27.56 33.10
N GLN A 4 47.37 28.25 34.06
CA GLN A 4 46.21 27.79 34.87
C GLN A 4 44.86 28.05 34.15
N LEU A 5 44.79 29.13 33.35
CA LEU A 5 43.56 29.49 32.64
C LEU A 5 43.19 28.49 31.53
N SER A 6 44.20 27.88 30.87
CA SER A 6 43.99 26.93 29.77
C SER A 6 43.41 25.59 30.23
N ARG A 7 43.52 25.23 31.52
CA ARG A 7 43.02 23.98 32.06
C ARG A 7 41.55 24.05 32.46
N LEU A 8 41.03 25.22 32.79
CA LEU A 8 39.61 25.44 33.12
C LEU A 8 38.72 25.64 31.91
N LEU A 9 39.26 26.05 30.78
CA LEU A 9 38.48 26.25 29.52
C LEU A 9 38.24 24.94 28.73
N ARG A 10 39.06 23.90 28.97
CA ARG A 10 38.91 22.63 28.24
C ARG A 10 37.62 21.86 28.55
N PRO A 11 37.13 21.75 29.81
CA PRO A 11 35.87 21.04 30.07
C PRO A 11 34.64 21.82 29.60
N VAL A 12 34.69 23.16 29.58
CA VAL A 12 33.55 23.99 29.11
C VAL A 12 33.35 23.89 27.61
N ALA A 13 34.43 23.84 26.82
CA ALA A 13 34.37 23.68 25.39
C ALA A 13 33.85 22.27 24.97
N ALA A 14 34.19 21.23 25.75
CA ALA A 14 33.70 19.86 25.51
C ALA A 14 32.21 19.71 25.79
N VAL A 15 31.68 20.38 26.80
CA VAL A 15 30.23 20.34 27.13
C VAL A 15 29.41 21.11 26.13
N LEU A 16 29.91 22.20 25.57
CA LEU A 16 29.20 22.96 24.52
C LEU A 16 29.20 22.21 23.17
N ALA A 17 30.26 21.47 22.86
CA ALA A 17 30.32 20.66 21.62
C ALA A 17 29.36 19.46 21.66
N SER A 18 29.17 18.81 22.82
CA SER A 18 28.24 17.69 22.97
C SER A 18 26.76 18.15 22.98
N GLY A 19 26.47 19.36 23.44
CA GLY A 19 25.13 19.93 23.40
C GLY A 19 24.66 20.28 21.98
N ALA A 20 25.57 20.71 21.11
CA ALA A 20 25.23 21.04 19.71
C ALA A 20 24.93 19.82 18.86
N LEU A 21 25.54 18.66 19.16
CA LEU A 21 25.29 17.41 18.42
C LEU A 21 23.94 16.74 18.77
N ALA A 22 23.44 16.98 19.97
CA ALA A 22 22.15 16.42 20.42
C ALA A 22 20.94 17.13 19.81
N LEU A 23 21.08 18.40 19.38
CA LEU A 23 20.00 19.18 18.77
C LEU A 23 19.79 18.89 17.28
N SER A 24 20.75 18.25 16.60
CA SER A 24 20.64 17.92 15.18
C SER A 24 19.93 16.58 14.89
N LEU A 25 19.66 15.75 15.89
CA LEU A 25 18.99 14.45 15.74
C LEU A 25 17.46 14.52 15.86
N THR A 26 16.90 15.66 16.23
CA THR A 26 15.45 15.83 16.34
C THR A 26 14.76 16.24 15.05
N SER A 27 15.47 16.37 13.95
CA SER A 27 14.92 16.85 12.66
C SER A 27 14.28 15.78 11.77
N CYS A 28 14.23 14.51 12.20
CA CYS A 28 13.60 13.44 11.43
C CYS A 28 12.40 12.79 12.15
N ALA A 29 11.75 13.50 13.07
CA ALA A 29 10.40 13.14 13.43
C ALA A 29 9.48 13.56 12.28
N SER A 30 9.29 12.67 11.31
CA SER A 30 8.18 12.76 10.38
C SER A 30 6.92 12.77 11.23
N THR A 31 6.39 13.95 11.52
CA THR A 31 5.02 14.06 12.02
C THR A 31 4.14 13.48 10.90
N SER A 32 3.74 12.22 11.06
CA SER A 32 2.59 11.72 10.36
C SER A 32 1.41 12.58 10.81
N HIS A 33 1.10 13.61 10.03
CA HIS A 33 -0.18 14.29 10.19
C HIS A 33 -1.24 13.25 9.85
N ALA A 34 -1.82 12.63 10.86
CA ALA A 34 -3.12 12.02 10.71
C ALA A 34 -4.03 13.15 10.25
N ALA A 35 -4.64 13.01 9.09
CA ALA A 35 -5.55 14.02 8.57
C ALA A 35 -6.65 14.25 9.63
N GLU A 36 -6.75 15.45 10.18
CA GLU A 36 -7.75 15.79 11.20
C GLU A 36 -9.19 15.59 10.70
N ASP A 37 -9.39 15.49 9.40
CA ASP A 37 -10.69 15.35 8.73
C ASP A 37 -10.96 13.94 8.18
N GLY A 38 -10.18 12.93 8.54
CA GLY A 38 -10.35 11.57 8.01
C GLY A 38 -10.03 11.43 6.51
N MET A 39 -9.39 12.43 5.91
CA MET A 39 -8.97 12.42 4.51
C MET A 39 -7.58 11.77 4.38
N VAL A 40 -7.48 10.78 3.49
CA VAL A 40 -6.21 10.16 3.09
C VAL A 40 -5.79 10.72 1.75
N THR A 41 -4.60 11.34 1.69
CA THR A 41 -4.01 11.81 0.43
C THR A 41 -3.04 10.75 -0.07
N TYR A 42 -3.36 10.15 -1.22
CA TYR A 42 -2.49 9.22 -1.92
C TYR A 42 -1.83 9.94 -3.10
N VAL A 43 -0.49 9.90 -3.16
CA VAL A 43 0.28 10.53 -4.23
C VAL A 43 0.84 9.45 -5.14
N GLU A 44 0.45 9.49 -6.40
CA GLU A 44 0.93 8.58 -7.45
C GLU A 44 1.89 9.34 -8.39
N PRO A 45 3.10 8.82 -8.67
CA PRO A 45 4.09 9.50 -9.51
C PRO A 45 3.66 9.62 -10.98
N ASN A 46 2.72 8.80 -11.42
CA ASN A 46 2.20 8.81 -12.78
C ASN A 46 0.68 8.83 -12.76
N MET A 47 0.08 9.54 -13.71
CA MET A 47 -1.37 9.53 -13.86
C MET A 47 -1.87 8.21 -14.44
N PHE A 48 -3.00 7.73 -13.93
CA PHE A 48 -3.73 6.63 -14.58
C PHE A 48 -4.28 7.08 -15.95
N ASN A 49 -4.35 6.17 -16.91
CA ASN A 49 -4.80 6.47 -18.27
C ASN A 49 -6.23 5.99 -18.56
N ASN A 50 -6.69 4.96 -17.86
CA ASN A 50 -8.06 4.49 -17.90
C ASN A 50 -8.41 3.65 -16.67
N LEU A 51 -9.71 3.46 -16.44
CA LEU A 51 -10.25 2.66 -15.32
C LEU A 51 -10.99 1.41 -15.83
N TYR A 52 -10.69 0.94 -17.03
CA TYR A 52 -11.24 -0.30 -17.57
C TYR A 52 -10.33 -1.48 -17.21
N PRO A 53 -10.73 -2.38 -16.28
CA PRO A 53 -9.86 -3.42 -15.75
C PRO A 53 -9.18 -4.30 -16.80
N PRO A 54 -9.86 -4.75 -17.90
CA PRO A 54 -9.22 -5.60 -18.91
C PRO A 54 -8.06 -4.95 -19.65
N SER A 55 -8.02 -3.61 -19.74
CA SER A 55 -6.91 -2.87 -20.35
C SER A 55 -5.99 -2.22 -19.30
N GLY A 56 -6.23 -2.50 -18.03
CA GLY A 56 -5.62 -1.82 -16.90
C GLY A 56 -4.23 -2.34 -16.50
N GLY A 57 -3.51 -3.04 -17.36
CA GLY A 57 -2.16 -3.56 -17.05
C GLY A 57 -1.09 -2.48 -16.79
N TYR A 58 -1.44 -1.21 -16.90
CA TYR A 58 -0.57 -0.10 -16.58
C TYR A 58 -0.52 0.12 -15.05
N TYR A 59 0.68 0.14 -14.47
CA TYR A 59 0.91 0.17 -13.02
C TYR A 59 0.08 1.24 -12.26
N PRO A 60 0.02 2.52 -12.67
CA PRO A 60 -0.75 3.54 -11.95
C PRO A 60 -2.27 3.27 -11.89
N ASN A 61 -2.82 2.53 -12.86
CA ASN A 61 -4.23 2.14 -12.86
C ASN A 61 -4.54 1.20 -11.68
N GLY A 62 -3.58 0.36 -11.29
CA GLY A 62 -3.73 -0.60 -10.20
C GLY A 62 -4.04 0.06 -8.87
N GLY A 63 -3.41 1.19 -8.57
CA GLY A 63 -3.65 1.97 -7.35
C GLY A 63 -5.11 2.38 -7.18
N VAL A 64 -5.78 2.75 -8.27
CA VAL A 64 -7.20 3.10 -8.27
C VAL A 64 -8.08 1.85 -8.40
N LEU A 65 -7.83 1.00 -9.40
CA LEU A 65 -8.66 -0.16 -9.71
C LEU A 65 -8.77 -1.15 -8.55
N ASN A 66 -7.70 -1.34 -7.79
CA ASN A 66 -7.70 -2.21 -6.62
C ASN A 66 -8.65 -1.76 -5.51
N ASN A 67 -9.03 -0.48 -5.50
CA ASN A 67 -9.92 0.10 -4.50
C ASN A 67 -11.37 0.24 -4.97
N ILE A 68 -11.64 0.13 -6.28
CA ILE A 68 -12.99 0.34 -6.86
C ILE A 68 -13.53 -0.89 -7.58
N THR A 69 -12.71 -1.93 -7.80
CA THR A 69 -13.14 -3.16 -8.48
C THR A 69 -12.78 -4.39 -7.67
N ASP A 70 -13.68 -5.36 -7.70
CA ASP A 70 -13.46 -6.67 -7.10
C ASP A 70 -12.88 -7.67 -8.10
N ARG A 71 -12.40 -8.81 -7.57
CA ARG A 71 -11.72 -9.88 -8.32
C ARG A 71 -12.26 -11.24 -7.95
N LEU A 72 -12.02 -12.21 -8.81
CA LEU A 72 -12.32 -13.61 -8.49
C LEU A 72 -11.46 -14.13 -7.34
N LEU A 73 -10.17 -13.78 -7.37
CA LEU A 73 -9.19 -14.15 -6.36
C LEU A 73 -8.50 -12.89 -5.82
N TRP A 74 -8.20 -12.86 -4.54
CA TRP A 74 -7.41 -11.83 -3.90
C TRP A 74 -5.98 -12.34 -3.69
N GLN A 75 -5.00 -11.50 -3.93
CA GLN A 75 -3.60 -11.81 -3.69
C GLN A 75 -3.13 -11.08 -2.44
N ASP A 76 -2.58 -11.84 -1.50
CA ASP A 76 -1.95 -11.29 -0.32
C ASP A 76 -0.71 -10.48 -0.72
N PRO A 77 -0.60 -9.21 -0.30
CA PRO A 77 0.51 -8.35 -0.71
C PRO A 77 1.86 -8.75 -0.13
N ASP A 78 1.88 -9.43 1.02
CA ASP A 78 3.10 -9.81 1.72
C ASP A 78 3.60 -11.19 1.28
N THR A 79 2.69 -12.15 1.17
CA THR A 79 3.03 -13.55 0.85
C THR A 79 2.89 -13.87 -0.64
N LEU A 80 2.18 -13.03 -1.41
CA LEU A 80 1.79 -13.23 -2.80
C LEU A 80 0.87 -14.45 -3.02
N GLU A 81 0.35 -15.04 -1.95
CA GLU A 81 -0.59 -16.16 -2.03
C GLU A 81 -1.95 -15.70 -2.55
N LEU A 82 -2.59 -16.56 -3.35
CA LEU A 82 -3.93 -16.30 -3.87
C LEU A 82 -4.98 -16.91 -2.96
N HIS A 83 -6.00 -16.14 -2.65
CA HIS A 83 -7.14 -16.53 -1.83
C HIS A 83 -8.46 -16.33 -2.57
N PRO A 84 -9.48 -17.16 -2.33
CA PRO A 84 -10.80 -16.94 -2.91
C PRO A 84 -11.43 -15.63 -2.42
N TRP A 85 -12.02 -14.85 -3.36
CA TRP A 85 -12.70 -13.60 -3.04
C TRP A 85 -14.15 -13.63 -3.55
N ILE A 86 -14.43 -13.22 -4.80
CA ILE A 86 -15.73 -13.47 -5.46
C ILE A 86 -15.90 -14.95 -5.79
N ALA A 87 -14.81 -15.65 -6.10
CA ALA A 87 -14.82 -17.09 -6.15
C ALA A 87 -15.08 -17.68 -4.76
N GLU A 88 -15.87 -18.73 -4.66
CA GLU A 88 -16.20 -19.43 -3.42
C GLU A 88 -15.02 -20.29 -2.92
N GLU A 89 -14.23 -20.82 -3.86
CA GLU A 89 -13.06 -21.66 -3.63
C GLU A 89 -11.98 -21.39 -4.67
N MET A 90 -10.78 -21.95 -4.47
CA MET A 90 -9.72 -21.88 -5.49
C MET A 90 -10.16 -22.57 -6.78
N PRO A 91 -9.80 -22.05 -7.95
CA PRO A 91 -10.19 -22.64 -9.23
C PRO A 91 -9.58 -24.03 -9.41
N LYS A 92 -10.31 -24.87 -10.10
CA LYS A 92 -9.81 -26.19 -10.53
C LYS A 92 -9.25 -26.07 -11.93
N ALA A 93 -7.98 -26.43 -12.08
CA ALA A 93 -7.32 -26.49 -13.39
C ALA A 93 -7.43 -27.90 -14.00
N ASN A 94 -7.51 -27.98 -15.33
CA ASN A 94 -7.30 -29.23 -16.03
C ASN A 94 -5.81 -29.66 -15.98
N LYS A 95 -5.49 -30.84 -16.50
CA LYS A 95 -4.12 -31.41 -16.45
C LYS A 95 -3.07 -30.52 -17.12
N ASP A 96 -3.45 -29.80 -18.16
CA ASP A 96 -2.55 -29.01 -18.99
C ASP A 96 -2.53 -27.52 -18.59
N ASN A 97 -3.27 -27.15 -17.53
CA ASN A 97 -3.45 -25.76 -17.07
C ASN A 97 -3.95 -24.80 -18.16
N THR A 98 -4.72 -25.30 -19.12
CA THR A 98 -5.32 -24.51 -20.21
C THR A 98 -6.76 -24.09 -19.91
N GLU A 99 -7.42 -24.77 -18.97
CA GLU A 99 -8.79 -24.49 -18.54
C GLU A 99 -8.86 -24.38 -17.04
N PHE A 100 -9.55 -23.34 -16.56
CA PHE A 100 -9.81 -23.10 -15.15
C PHE A 100 -11.29 -23.00 -14.89
N THR A 101 -11.79 -23.79 -13.94
CA THR A 101 -13.19 -23.75 -13.50
C THR A 101 -13.29 -22.99 -12.20
N PHE A 102 -14.08 -21.92 -12.20
CA PHE A 102 -14.37 -21.10 -11.03
C PHE A 102 -15.81 -21.33 -10.55
N LYS A 103 -16.00 -21.43 -9.26
CA LYS A 103 -17.31 -21.42 -8.61
C LYS A 103 -17.57 -20.04 -8.02
N ILE A 104 -18.61 -19.37 -8.47
CA ILE A 104 -18.94 -18.02 -8.04
C ILE A 104 -19.74 -18.08 -6.74
N ARG A 105 -19.37 -17.24 -5.77
CA ARG A 105 -20.03 -17.08 -4.50
C ARG A 105 -21.48 -16.62 -4.69
N LYS A 106 -22.42 -17.23 -3.98
CA LYS A 106 -23.82 -16.85 -4.04
C LYS A 106 -24.08 -15.56 -3.28
N GLY A 107 -25.05 -14.77 -3.75
CA GLY A 107 -25.51 -13.55 -3.06
C GLY A 107 -24.65 -12.32 -3.30
N VAL A 108 -23.65 -12.40 -4.19
CA VAL A 108 -22.88 -11.23 -4.62
C VAL A 108 -23.71 -10.43 -5.62
N THR A 109 -23.65 -9.10 -5.50
CA THR A 109 -24.31 -8.16 -6.41
C THR A 109 -23.31 -7.14 -6.93
N TYR A 110 -23.55 -6.62 -8.12
CA TYR A 110 -22.86 -5.44 -8.63
C TYR A 110 -23.28 -4.18 -7.86
N SER A 111 -22.57 -3.08 -8.05
CA SER A 111 -22.86 -1.79 -7.40
C SER A 111 -24.23 -1.20 -7.78
N ASP A 112 -24.79 -1.58 -8.92
CA ASP A 112 -26.14 -1.21 -9.36
C ASP A 112 -27.24 -2.09 -8.75
N GLY A 113 -26.89 -3.07 -7.90
CA GLY A 113 -27.79 -4.01 -7.28
C GLY A 113 -28.14 -5.23 -8.13
N SER A 114 -27.68 -5.31 -9.37
CA SER A 114 -27.88 -6.50 -10.21
C SER A 114 -27.11 -7.69 -9.67
N ARG A 115 -27.62 -8.90 -9.90
CA ARG A 115 -27.00 -10.13 -9.40
C ARG A 115 -25.75 -10.48 -10.20
N LEU A 116 -24.67 -10.75 -9.49
CA LEU A 116 -23.46 -11.33 -10.09
C LEU A 116 -23.60 -12.86 -10.14
N ASP A 117 -23.45 -13.42 -11.33
CA ASP A 117 -23.44 -14.87 -11.58
C ASP A 117 -22.38 -15.26 -12.63
N ALA A 118 -22.19 -16.56 -12.83
CA ALA A 118 -21.20 -17.08 -13.75
C ALA A 118 -21.41 -16.62 -15.22
N ALA A 119 -22.66 -16.40 -15.65
CA ALA A 119 -22.96 -15.94 -17.00
C ALA A 119 -22.51 -14.48 -17.22
N ASN A 120 -22.65 -13.66 -16.16
CA ASN A 120 -22.22 -12.25 -16.21
C ASN A 120 -20.70 -12.11 -16.13
N VAL A 121 -20.03 -12.94 -15.35
CA VAL A 121 -18.55 -12.94 -15.21
C VAL A 121 -17.86 -13.43 -16.48
N LYS A 122 -18.52 -14.28 -17.29
CA LYS A 122 -17.96 -14.83 -18.53
C LYS A 122 -17.99 -13.86 -19.71
N LYS A 123 -18.76 -12.78 -19.65
CA LYS A 123 -18.87 -11.78 -20.74
C LYS A 123 -17.58 -11.00 -20.90
#